data_9b043b44f1e52b3d7a66eb7e35a1ada1
#
_entry.id   9b043b44f1e52b3d7a66eb7e35a1ada1
#
_cell.length_a   1.000
_cell.length_b   1.000
_cell.length_c   1.000
_cell.angle_alpha   90.00
_cell.angle_beta   90.00
_cell.angle_gamma   90.00
#
_symmetry.space_group_name_H-M   'P 1'
#
loop_
_entity.id
_entity.type
_entity.pdbx_description
1 polymer ?
#
loop_
_entity_poly.entity_id
_entity_poly.type
_entity_poly.pdbx_seq_one_letter_code
_entity_poly.pdbx_strand_id
1 'polypeptide(L)'
;MRLREWGGRVRCAAGGGDRGRGRWRGGLAAVAVLAVVAAAGCSVLLPRGGGAAGSGAPGAGGQAPAGGAGEAGSGEQVTPGGTGGLSGTGVPGGTDLRSGVVGGALFGGDLPLVPETGRLGRRLAIVRAYFTFGEQFPNAEVKAELQTGSTVLASLDSVAGQGQGSYASIAAGQHDATIMRFLQQMEQAAVSYHLGAIYFSFEHEADTPPHLVLGTAAQFVQAWDHVHALAASAHLLWNQGGRLHFVLILTHLSYAPAGSLPRAARIGQVGSYFPGRSEVDIVAADGYNHGGCKSAGPRAATAGVAAGSKTVTPGDLFDPVLSFARSQGGLPVFIAEWGSQVYAGSSEQAVFITQMRAFVSANQEIAGAMYWNSHSAQNLGCSSSVNNQPASLAALAAMGHSPGLQGHLVP
;
A
#
# COMPACT_ATOMS: atom_id res chain seq x y z
N MET A 1 20.53 -30.87 -25.20
CA MET A 1 21.13 -29.55 -25.23
C MET A 1 21.51 -29.17 -23.80
N ARG A 2 22.79 -29.00 -23.48
CA ARG A 2 23.31 -28.99 -22.10
C ARG A 2 23.25 -27.57 -21.52
N LEU A 3 22.59 -27.39 -20.37
CA LEU A 3 22.64 -26.19 -19.56
C LEU A 3 23.95 -26.14 -18.78
N ARG A 4 24.68 -25.03 -18.89
CA ARG A 4 25.88 -24.75 -18.12
C ARG A 4 25.50 -24.00 -16.85
N GLU A 5 25.86 -24.57 -15.72
CA GLU A 5 25.85 -23.93 -14.40
C GLU A 5 26.87 -22.79 -14.34
N TRP A 6 26.45 -21.64 -13.85
CA TRP A 6 27.34 -20.54 -13.45
C TRP A 6 27.33 -20.45 -11.93
N GLY A 7 28.31 -21.06 -11.31
CA GLY A 7 28.62 -20.89 -9.89
C GLY A 7 29.77 -19.91 -9.74
N GLY A 8 29.50 -18.66 -9.39
CA GLY A 8 30.49 -17.66 -9.04
C GLY A 8 30.68 -17.57 -7.53
N ARG A 9 31.79 -18.09 -6.99
CA ARG A 9 32.21 -17.89 -5.60
C ARG A 9 32.91 -16.52 -5.46
N VAL A 10 32.34 -15.64 -4.66
CA VAL A 10 32.99 -14.42 -4.22
C VAL A 10 33.88 -14.76 -3.03
N ARG A 11 35.20 -14.63 -3.19
CA ARG A 11 36.15 -14.66 -2.09
C ARG A 11 36.51 -13.23 -1.71
N CYS A 12 36.25 -12.86 -0.48
CA CYS A 12 36.82 -11.66 0.11
C CYS A 12 38.31 -11.91 0.46
N ALA A 13 39.25 -11.16 -0.14
CA ALA A 13 40.61 -11.11 0.28
C ALA A 13 40.90 -9.70 0.81
N ALA A 14 41.33 -9.63 2.06
CA ALA A 14 41.96 -8.45 2.65
C ALA A 14 43.43 -8.43 2.33
N GLY A 15 44.01 -7.26 2.02
CA GLY A 15 45.45 -7.11 1.95
C GLY A 15 45.90 -5.91 1.11
N GLY A 16 46.40 -4.86 1.78
CA GLY A 16 47.65 -4.17 1.68
C GLY A 16 48.08 -3.51 0.37
N GLY A 17 48.22 -2.21 0.48
CA GLY A 17 48.85 -1.20 -0.30
C GLY A 17 49.86 -1.53 -1.41
N ASP A 18 49.80 -0.79 -2.49
CA ASP A 18 50.95 0.05 -2.90
C ASP A 18 50.56 0.99 -4.08
N ARG A 19 51.41 2.03 -4.26
CA ARG A 19 51.24 3.16 -5.15
C ARG A 19 51.55 2.79 -6.61
N GLY A 20 50.64 3.14 -7.54
CA GLY A 20 50.93 3.04 -8.97
C GLY A 20 50.04 3.94 -9.81
N ARG A 21 50.64 5.01 -10.39
CA ARG A 21 49.96 5.88 -11.37
C ARG A 21 49.70 5.13 -12.67
N GLY A 22 48.45 5.11 -13.11
CA GLY A 22 48.11 4.62 -14.45
C GLY A 22 46.78 5.18 -14.94
N ARG A 23 46.85 6.05 -15.95
CA ARG A 23 45.70 6.52 -16.69
C ARG A 23 45.04 5.37 -17.43
N TRP A 24 43.75 5.13 -17.21
CA TRP A 24 42.89 4.43 -18.17
C TRP A 24 41.54 5.12 -18.29
N ARG A 25 41.22 5.46 -19.55
CA ARG A 25 39.89 5.90 -19.99
C ARG A 25 39.07 4.64 -20.26
N GLY A 26 37.79 4.69 -19.95
CA GLY A 26 36.82 3.68 -20.40
C GLY A 26 35.80 3.35 -19.34
N GLY A 27 34.61 3.92 -19.44
CA GLY A 27 33.52 3.74 -18.49
C GLY A 27 32.83 2.41 -18.63
N LEU A 28 32.26 1.99 -17.54
CA LEU A 28 31.03 1.23 -17.42
C LEU A 28 30.60 1.40 -15.95
N ALA A 29 29.68 2.31 -15.71
CA ALA A 29 29.04 2.47 -14.42
C ALA A 29 28.03 1.34 -14.25
N ALA A 30 28.34 0.37 -13.41
CA ALA A 30 27.34 -0.56 -12.90
C ALA A 30 26.52 0.19 -11.85
N VAL A 31 25.30 0.55 -12.21
CA VAL A 31 24.31 1.10 -11.30
C VAL A 31 23.77 -0.07 -10.47
N ALA A 32 24.22 -0.14 -9.21
CA ALA A 32 23.56 -0.99 -8.22
C ALA A 32 22.26 -0.27 -7.80
N VAL A 33 21.14 -0.76 -8.30
CA VAL A 33 19.81 -0.32 -7.83
C VAL A 33 19.62 -0.88 -6.43
N LEU A 34 19.81 -0.07 -5.41
CA LEU A 34 19.35 -0.33 -4.05
C LEU A 34 17.86 0.04 -3.99
N ALA A 35 16.98 -0.93 -4.18
CA ALA A 35 15.58 -0.76 -3.83
C ALA A 35 15.46 -0.75 -2.30
N VAL A 36 15.34 0.43 -1.71
CA VAL A 36 15.04 0.59 -0.28
C VAL A 36 13.53 0.45 -0.12
N VAL A 37 13.07 -0.76 0.16
CA VAL A 37 11.71 -0.98 0.64
C VAL A 37 11.73 -0.78 2.15
N ALA A 38 11.20 0.34 2.61
CA ALA A 38 11.07 0.65 4.02
C ALA A 38 9.91 -0.15 4.64
N ALA A 39 10.22 -1.28 5.25
CA ALA A 39 9.24 -1.96 6.11
C ALA A 39 9.24 -1.34 7.51
N ALA A 40 8.11 -0.79 7.91
CA ALA A 40 7.86 -0.22 9.22
C ALA A 40 8.19 -1.18 10.37
N GLY A 41 9.00 -0.77 11.32
CA GLY A 41 9.20 -1.45 12.58
C GLY A 41 10.60 -1.49 13.16
N CYS A 42 11.34 -0.37 13.21
CA CYS A 42 12.52 -0.25 14.06
C CYS A 42 12.12 0.23 15.46
N SER A 43 12.11 -0.66 16.44
CA SER A 43 12.17 -0.27 17.86
C SER A 43 13.60 0.16 18.18
N VAL A 44 13.81 1.47 18.34
CA VAL A 44 15.06 2.01 18.88
C VAL A 44 15.08 1.74 20.38
N LEU A 45 15.94 0.84 20.83
CA LEU A 45 16.33 0.69 22.23
C LEU A 45 17.29 1.82 22.60
N LEU A 46 16.81 2.82 23.31
CA LEU A 46 17.67 3.81 23.98
C LEU A 46 18.27 3.19 25.26
N PRO A 47 19.55 3.46 25.59
CA PRO A 47 20.16 2.93 26.79
C PRO A 47 19.58 3.59 28.05
N ARG A 48 19.27 2.76 29.04
CA ARG A 48 18.90 3.19 30.39
C ARG A 48 20.09 3.83 31.07
N GLY A 49 20.01 5.15 31.28
CA GLY A 49 20.83 5.86 32.25
C GLY A 49 20.15 5.76 33.63
N GLY A 50 20.88 5.21 34.60
CA GLY A 50 20.47 5.17 36.00
C GLY A 50 20.67 6.54 36.67
N GLY A 51 19.78 6.89 37.59
CA GLY A 51 19.87 8.10 38.40
C GLY A 51 18.82 8.13 39.52
N ALA A 52 19.33 7.98 40.68
CA ALA A 52 18.92 7.99 42.09
C ALA A 52 17.61 8.65 42.55
N ALA A 53 17.16 8.09 43.68
CA ALA A 53 16.07 8.42 44.57
C ALA A 53 15.95 9.88 45.03
N GLY A 54 14.71 10.31 45.23
CA GLY A 54 14.33 11.53 45.98
C GLY A 54 12.90 11.39 46.50
N SER A 55 12.80 11.16 47.81
CA SER A 55 11.61 11.05 48.64
C SER A 55 10.90 12.39 48.84
N GLY A 56 9.56 12.39 48.88
CA GLY A 56 8.78 13.51 49.39
C GLY A 56 7.28 13.40 49.13
N ALA A 57 6.52 13.02 50.14
CA ALA A 57 5.08 13.23 50.27
C ALA A 57 4.87 14.21 51.46
N PRO A 58 3.63 14.63 51.82
CA PRO A 58 2.34 14.75 51.15
C PRO A 58 1.71 16.15 51.29
N GLY A 59 0.60 16.42 50.63
CA GLY A 59 -0.18 17.64 50.88
C GLY A 59 -1.61 17.50 50.33
N ALA A 60 -2.54 17.56 51.29
CA ALA A 60 -3.97 17.39 51.21
C ALA A 60 -4.76 18.54 50.57
N GLY A 61 -5.99 18.21 50.10
CA GLY A 61 -7.18 19.01 50.38
C GLY A 61 -7.67 19.89 49.22
N GLY A 62 -8.90 19.74 48.85
CA GLY A 62 -9.66 20.75 48.12
C GLY A 62 -10.94 20.19 47.47
N GLN A 63 -12.01 20.37 48.23
CA GLN A 63 -13.41 20.06 47.95
C GLN A 63 -13.95 20.65 46.66
N ALA A 64 -14.93 19.91 46.06
CA ALA A 64 -15.92 20.38 45.08
C ALA A 64 -16.92 21.37 45.72
N PRO A 65 -17.62 22.12 44.92
CA PRO A 65 -19.04 22.32 45.17
C PRO A 65 -19.92 21.86 44.01
N ALA A 66 -21.06 21.32 44.43
CA ALA A 66 -22.21 20.94 43.63
C ALA A 66 -23.09 22.19 43.33
N GLY A 67 -23.93 22.06 42.30
CA GLY A 67 -25.17 22.81 42.29
C GLY A 67 -25.47 23.55 40.99
N GLY A 68 -26.59 23.16 40.30
CA GLY A 68 -27.21 23.96 39.29
C GLY A 68 -28.13 23.14 38.39
N ALA A 69 -29.33 22.88 38.92
CA ALA A 69 -30.46 22.38 38.11
C ALA A 69 -31.19 23.58 37.46
N GLY A 70 -31.73 23.40 36.29
CA GLY A 70 -32.62 24.32 35.59
C GLY A 70 -32.62 23.94 34.09
N GLU A 71 -33.59 23.71 33.46
CA GLU A 71 -35.03 23.75 33.34
C GLU A 71 -35.40 23.20 31.97
N ALA A 72 -36.52 22.48 31.92
CA ALA A 72 -37.12 21.87 30.74
C ALA A 72 -37.67 22.94 29.79
N GLY A 73 -37.34 22.78 28.50
CA GLY A 73 -37.94 23.52 27.38
C GLY A 73 -38.62 22.54 26.41
N SER A 74 -39.93 22.62 26.39
CA SER A 74 -40.91 21.85 25.63
C SER A 74 -40.73 21.92 24.11
N GLY A 75 -40.79 20.77 23.50
CA GLY A 75 -41.68 20.33 22.42
C GLY A 75 -41.76 21.12 21.13
N GLU A 76 -41.26 20.50 20.06
CA GLU A 76 -41.97 20.63 18.78
C GLU A 76 -41.84 19.29 18.02
N GLN A 77 -42.99 18.65 17.93
CA GLN A 77 -43.24 17.39 17.27
C GLN A 77 -43.44 17.68 15.78
N VAL A 78 -42.47 17.39 14.94
CA VAL A 78 -42.60 17.39 13.48
C VAL A 78 -42.92 15.97 13.03
N THR A 79 -44.14 15.79 12.55
CA THR A 79 -44.67 14.60 11.92
C THR A 79 -43.92 14.23 10.64
N PRO A 80 -43.59 12.97 10.39
CA PRO A 80 -43.06 12.53 9.11
C PRO A 80 -44.20 12.25 8.13
N GLY A 81 -44.30 13.06 7.12
CA GLY A 81 -45.13 12.79 5.95
C GLY A 81 -44.29 12.51 4.73
N GLY A 82 -44.57 11.39 4.05
CA GLY A 82 -44.06 11.20 2.69
C GLY A 82 -43.35 9.86 2.46
N THR A 83 -44.13 8.79 2.40
CA THR A 83 -43.75 7.53 1.77
C THR A 83 -43.54 7.74 0.27
N GLY A 84 -42.29 7.75 -0.19
CA GLY A 84 -41.90 7.60 -1.58
C GLY A 84 -41.03 6.37 -1.72
N GLY A 85 -41.67 5.20 -1.83
CA GLY A 85 -40.95 3.96 -2.14
C GLY A 85 -40.43 4.00 -3.56
N LEU A 86 -39.11 4.08 -3.69
CA LEU A 86 -38.40 3.61 -4.87
C LEU A 86 -37.82 2.24 -4.53
N SER A 87 -38.60 1.20 -4.85
CA SER A 87 -38.08 -0.15 -5.00
C SER A 87 -37.10 -0.15 -6.16
N GLY A 88 -35.87 0.20 -5.86
CA GLY A 88 -34.75 -0.07 -6.74
C GLY A 88 -34.44 -1.57 -6.66
N THR A 89 -34.93 -2.33 -7.62
CA THR A 89 -34.41 -3.66 -7.91
C THR A 89 -32.93 -3.49 -8.19
N GLY A 90 -32.11 -3.84 -7.20
CA GLY A 90 -30.67 -3.79 -7.31
C GLY A 90 -30.21 -4.66 -8.47
N VAL A 91 -29.74 -4.03 -9.52
CA VAL A 91 -28.96 -4.68 -10.56
C VAL A 91 -27.66 -5.12 -9.88
N PRO A 92 -27.34 -6.43 -9.81
CA PRO A 92 -26.05 -6.90 -9.31
C PRO A 92 -24.97 -6.42 -10.30
N GLY A 93 -24.06 -5.57 -9.87
CA GLY A 93 -22.99 -5.04 -10.68
C GLY A 93 -23.17 -3.55 -11.03
N GLY A 94 -23.44 -2.72 -10.01
CA GLY A 94 -23.30 -1.27 -10.16
C GLY A 94 -21.84 -0.96 -10.51
N THR A 95 -21.62 -0.49 -11.76
CA THR A 95 -20.32 0.00 -12.20
C THR A 95 -19.98 1.23 -11.40
N ASP A 96 -19.11 1.11 -10.41
CA ASP A 96 -18.52 2.29 -9.81
C ASP A 96 -17.47 2.85 -10.80
N LEU A 97 -17.92 3.77 -11.63
CA LEU A 97 -17.08 4.45 -12.63
C LEU A 97 -15.88 5.16 -12.01
N ARG A 98 -15.93 5.42 -10.69
CA ARG A 98 -14.85 6.06 -9.96
C ARG A 98 -13.58 5.22 -9.90
N SER A 99 -13.68 3.90 -9.93
CA SER A 99 -12.52 3.01 -10.01
C SER A 99 -12.07 2.70 -11.44
N GLY A 100 -12.89 2.96 -12.43
CA GLY A 100 -12.67 2.52 -13.81
C GLY A 100 -12.71 1.00 -13.99
N VAL A 101 -13.17 0.24 -12.98
CA VAL A 101 -13.16 -1.24 -12.96
C VAL A 101 -14.59 -1.77 -13.01
N VAL A 102 -14.81 -2.80 -13.80
CA VAL A 102 -16.08 -3.51 -13.92
C VAL A 102 -15.88 -5.03 -13.92
N GLY A 103 -16.93 -5.77 -13.58
CA GLY A 103 -16.92 -7.24 -13.66
C GLY A 103 -16.17 -7.94 -12.53
N GLY A 104 -15.95 -7.26 -11.41
CA GLY A 104 -15.25 -7.77 -10.23
C GLY A 104 -13.97 -6.99 -9.93
N ALA A 105 -13.15 -7.46 -9.01
CA ALA A 105 -11.87 -6.86 -8.68
C ALA A 105 -10.79 -7.20 -9.72
N LEU A 106 -9.83 -6.29 -9.94
CA LEU A 106 -8.61 -6.58 -10.70
C LEU A 106 -7.74 -7.55 -9.92
N PHE A 107 -7.38 -8.67 -10.54
CA PHE A 107 -6.39 -9.58 -9.99
C PHE A 107 -4.99 -9.06 -10.31
N GLY A 108 -4.20 -8.75 -9.29
CA GLY A 108 -2.90 -8.12 -9.45
C GLY A 108 -1.82 -8.64 -8.52
N GLY A 109 -0.63 -8.09 -8.70
CA GLY A 109 0.52 -8.33 -7.84
C GLY A 109 1.66 -7.37 -8.14
N ASP A 110 2.73 -7.47 -7.33
CA ASP A 110 3.96 -6.76 -7.57
C ASP A 110 4.73 -7.31 -8.79
N LEU A 111 5.71 -6.57 -9.29
CA LEU A 111 6.54 -7.01 -10.41
C LEU A 111 7.25 -8.37 -10.16
N PRO A 112 7.74 -8.70 -8.94
CA PRO A 112 8.24 -10.02 -8.60
C PRO A 112 7.26 -11.20 -8.79
N LEU A 113 5.94 -10.95 -8.87
CA LEU A 113 4.95 -12.00 -9.18
C LEU A 113 4.82 -12.28 -10.68
N VAL A 114 5.20 -11.35 -11.54
CA VAL A 114 5.05 -11.47 -13.01
C VAL A 114 5.66 -12.77 -13.58
N PRO A 115 6.86 -13.21 -13.17
CA PRO A 115 7.44 -14.48 -13.66
C PRO A 115 6.57 -15.71 -13.36
N GLU A 116 5.69 -15.65 -12.38
CA GLU A 116 4.82 -16.75 -11.97
C GLU A 116 3.51 -16.83 -12.78
N THR A 117 3.21 -15.85 -13.62
CA THR A 117 1.93 -15.77 -14.37
C THR A 117 1.65 -16.99 -15.23
N GLY A 118 2.69 -17.62 -15.81
CA GLY A 118 2.56 -18.88 -16.51
C GLY A 118 2.08 -20.04 -15.63
N ARG A 119 2.50 -20.08 -14.37
CA ARG A 119 2.07 -21.07 -13.35
C ARG A 119 0.71 -20.70 -12.75
N LEU A 120 0.36 -19.42 -12.71
CA LEU A 120 -0.97 -18.96 -12.32
C LEU A 120 -2.04 -19.24 -13.38
N GLY A 121 -1.63 -19.53 -14.63
CA GLY A 121 -2.54 -19.78 -15.75
C GLY A 121 -3.25 -18.52 -16.25
N ARG A 122 -2.85 -17.34 -15.77
CA ARG A 122 -3.35 -16.04 -16.26
C ARG A 122 -2.35 -14.94 -15.97
N ARG A 123 -2.42 -13.87 -16.76
CA ARG A 123 -1.67 -12.65 -16.49
C ARG A 123 -2.32 -11.82 -15.38
N LEU A 124 -1.56 -10.87 -14.82
CA LEU A 124 -2.08 -9.87 -13.91
C LEU A 124 -2.89 -8.83 -14.70
N ALA A 125 -4.02 -8.41 -14.16
CA ALA A 125 -4.80 -7.31 -14.74
C ALA A 125 -4.24 -5.95 -14.32
N ILE A 126 -3.57 -5.90 -13.16
CA ILE A 126 -2.92 -4.73 -12.61
C ILE A 126 -1.59 -5.13 -11.97
N VAL A 127 -0.54 -4.34 -12.17
CA VAL A 127 0.76 -4.50 -11.50
C VAL A 127 1.01 -3.36 -10.52
N ARG A 128 1.64 -3.69 -9.40
CA ARG A 128 2.08 -2.72 -8.39
C ARG A 128 3.53 -2.33 -8.68
N ALA A 129 3.81 -1.03 -8.78
CA ALA A 129 5.13 -0.51 -9.09
C ALA A 129 5.47 0.73 -8.25
N TYR A 130 6.76 0.95 -8.00
CA TYR A 130 7.29 1.99 -7.12
C TYR A 130 8.30 2.83 -7.88
N PHE A 131 8.21 4.13 -7.69
CA PHE A 131 9.07 5.12 -8.30
C PHE A 131 9.48 6.17 -7.27
N THR A 132 10.64 6.74 -7.48
CA THR A 132 11.13 7.87 -6.69
C THR A 132 11.27 9.12 -7.55
N PHE A 133 11.38 10.29 -6.92
CA PHE A 133 11.62 11.53 -7.63
C PHE A 133 12.88 11.40 -8.52
N GLY A 134 12.76 11.78 -9.79
CA GLY A 134 13.84 11.67 -10.79
C GLY A 134 13.77 10.44 -11.67
N GLU A 135 13.06 9.39 -11.27
CA GLU A 135 12.82 8.24 -12.14
C GLU A 135 11.81 8.56 -13.25
N GLN A 136 11.92 7.82 -14.34
CA GLN A 136 11.03 7.94 -15.48
C GLN A 136 9.96 6.86 -15.48
N PHE A 137 8.73 7.22 -15.81
CA PHE A 137 7.64 6.30 -16.03
C PHE A 137 7.35 6.14 -17.54
N PRO A 138 7.06 4.92 -18.01
CA PRO A 138 7.29 3.65 -17.36
C PRO A 138 8.77 3.23 -17.43
N ASN A 139 9.24 2.49 -16.43
CA ASN A 139 10.49 1.76 -16.55
C ASN A 139 10.31 0.53 -17.49
N ALA A 140 11.39 -0.20 -17.77
CA ALA A 140 11.35 -1.31 -18.72
C ALA A 140 10.39 -2.45 -18.29
N GLU A 141 10.31 -2.74 -16.99
CA GLU A 141 9.47 -3.83 -16.46
C GLU A 141 7.99 -3.44 -16.53
N VAL A 142 7.64 -2.25 -16.07
CA VAL A 142 6.26 -1.72 -16.18
C VAL A 142 5.84 -1.61 -17.64
N LYS A 143 6.74 -1.14 -18.52
CA LYS A 143 6.46 -1.06 -19.97
C LYS A 143 6.09 -2.42 -20.56
N ALA A 144 6.79 -3.49 -20.18
CA ALA A 144 6.49 -4.84 -20.64
C ALA A 144 5.07 -5.27 -20.23
N GLU A 145 4.66 -4.96 -18.98
CA GLU A 145 3.31 -5.30 -18.50
C GLU A 145 2.22 -4.47 -19.19
N LEU A 146 2.43 -3.16 -19.39
CA LEU A 146 1.51 -2.31 -20.14
C LEU A 146 1.29 -2.82 -21.58
N GLN A 147 2.34 -3.33 -22.22
CA GLN A 147 2.26 -3.94 -23.55
C GLN A 147 1.40 -5.22 -23.59
N THR A 148 1.28 -5.92 -22.48
CA THR A 148 0.38 -7.09 -22.38
C THR A 148 -1.07 -6.69 -22.10
N GLY A 149 -1.36 -5.42 -21.86
CA GLY A 149 -2.67 -4.86 -21.51
C GLY A 149 -2.97 -4.93 -20.01
N SER A 150 -1.97 -5.13 -19.15
CA SER A 150 -2.09 -4.86 -17.71
C SER A 150 -2.13 -3.35 -17.49
N THR A 151 -2.88 -2.89 -16.48
CA THR A 151 -2.70 -1.52 -15.97
C THR A 151 -1.68 -1.51 -14.83
N VAL A 152 -1.39 -0.34 -14.27
CA VAL A 152 -0.45 -0.19 -13.17
C VAL A 152 -1.02 0.69 -12.05
N LEU A 153 -0.76 0.30 -10.81
CA LEU A 153 -0.81 1.16 -9.64
C LEU A 153 0.62 1.58 -9.30
N ALA A 154 0.96 2.81 -9.65
CA ALA A 154 2.29 3.38 -9.45
C ALA A 154 2.30 4.30 -8.25
N SER A 155 3.22 4.07 -7.30
CA SER A 155 3.56 5.04 -6.25
C SER A 155 4.73 5.90 -6.69
N LEU A 156 4.66 7.18 -6.35
CA LEU A 156 5.75 8.13 -6.49
C LEU A 156 6.13 8.67 -5.11
N ASP A 157 7.32 8.32 -4.66
CA ASP A 157 7.84 8.67 -3.34
C ASP A 157 9.01 9.66 -3.44
N SER A 158 9.06 10.61 -2.51
CA SER A 158 10.17 11.55 -2.38
C SER A 158 11.30 11.04 -1.47
N VAL A 159 11.05 9.98 -0.67
CA VAL A 159 11.94 9.51 0.42
C VAL A 159 13.28 8.96 -0.08
N ALA A 160 13.27 8.20 -1.16
CA ALA A 160 14.46 7.46 -1.62
C ALA A 160 15.23 8.13 -2.75
N GLY A 161 14.70 9.22 -3.34
CA GLY A 161 15.30 9.88 -4.50
C GLY A 161 16.33 10.95 -4.14
N GLN A 162 17.17 11.29 -5.11
CA GLN A 162 17.94 12.52 -5.05
C GLN A 162 16.98 13.70 -5.19
N GLY A 163 16.90 14.55 -4.17
CA GLY A 163 15.96 15.66 -4.13
C GLY A 163 14.74 15.39 -3.25
N GLN A 164 14.98 14.71 -2.13
CA GLN A 164 13.98 14.51 -1.08
C GLN A 164 13.19 15.81 -0.82
N GLY A 165 11.91 15.78 -1.11
CA GLY A 165 11.00 16.87 -0.81
C GLY A 165 10.26 16.59 0.50
N SER A 166 10.29 17.55 1.43
CA SER A 166 9.34 17.52 2.54
C SER A 166 7.93 17.80 2.03
N TYR A 167 6.90 17.35 2.73
CA TYR A 167 5.51 17.67 2.37
C TYR A 167 5.27 19.17 2.22
N ALA A 168 5.90 19.98 3.08
CA ALA A 168 5.82 21.44 2.99
C ALA A 168 6.45 22.00 1.70
N SER A 169 7.58 21.45 1.25
CA SER A 169 8.23 21.89 0.00
C SER A 169 7.44 21.45 -1.25
N ILE A 170 6.80 20.29 -1.18
CA ILE A 170 5.91 19.79 -2.26
C ILE A 170 4.66 20.66 -2.33
N ALA A 171 4.00 20.94 -1.20
CA ALA A 171 2.85 21.84 -1.14
C ALA A 171 3.17 23.28 -1.60
N ALA A 172 4.42 23.70 -1.46
CA ALA A 172 4.91 25.01 -1.94
C ALA A 172 5.32 25.00 -3.42
N GLY A 173 5.11 23.89 -4.15
CA GLY A 173 5.37 23.81 -5.60
C GLY A 173 6.84 23.63 -5.98
N GLN A 174 7.74 23.36 -5.04
CA GLN A 174 9.18 23.29 -5.32
C GLN A 174 9.55 22.06 -6.19
N HIS A 175 8.63 21.09 -6.33
CA HIS A 175 8.84 19.84 -7.06
C HIS A 175 7.89 19.68 -8.27
N ASP A 176 7.13 20.70 -8.63
CA ASP A 176 6.08 20.66 -9.66
C ASP A 176 6.54 20.09 -10.99
N ALA A 177 7.70 20.53 -11.47
CA ALA A 177 8.23 20.04 -12.74
C ALA A 177 8.52 18.54 -12.76
N THR A 178 8.96 17.99 -11.62
CA THR A 178 9.24 16.56 -11.46
C THR A 178 7.95 15.75 -11.37
N ILE A 179 7.02 16.19 -10.54
CA ILE A 179 5.73 15.53 -10.32
C ILE A 179 4.89 15.60 -11.60
N MET A 180 4.75 16.79 -12.19
CA MET A 180 3.98 16.97 -13.43
C MET A 180 4.51 16.09 -14.57
N ARG A 181 5.84 16.03 -14.75
CA ARG A 181 6.44 15.14 -15.75
C ARG A 181 6.04 13.69 -15.53
N PHE A 182 6.07 13.21 -14.30
CA PHE A 182 5.70 11.83 -13.98
C PHE A 182 4.22 11.55 -14.28
N LEU A 183 3.32 12.45 -13.86
CA LEU A 183 1.88 12.35 -14.13
C LEU A 183 1.57 12.37 -15.64
N GLN A 184 2.22 13.25 -16.38
CA GLN A 184 2.09 13.31 -17.85
C GLN A 184 2.61 12.04 -18.53
N GLN A 185 3.70 11.45 -18.04
CA GLN A 185 4.21 10.18 -18.55
C GLN A 185 3.24 9.02 -18.27
N MET A 186 2.57 9.01 -17.12
CA MET A 186 1.52 8.03 -16.81
C MET A 186 0.33 8.17 -17.78
N GLU A 187 -0.18 9.37 -17.97
CA GLU A 187 -1.29 9.62 -18.91
C GLU A 187 -0.90 9.24 -20.36
N GLN A 188 0.29 9.65 -20.79
CA GLN A 188 0.82 9.28 -22.10
C GLN A 188 0.89 7.78 -22.30
N ALA A 189 1.31 7.03 -21.28
CA ALA A 189 1.36 5.59 -21.33
C ALA A 189 -0.05 4.98 -21.39
N ALA A 190 -0.99 5.49 -20.59
CA ALA A 190 -2.38 5.01 -20.63
C ALA A 190 -3.00 5.20 -22.03
N VAL A 191 -2.77 6.37 -22.66
CA VAL A 191 -3.20 6.63 -24.03
C VAL A 191 -2.50 5.69 -25.02
N SER A 192 -1.18 5.54 -24.93
CA SER A 192 -0.37 4.75 -25.88
C SER A 192 -0.67 3.26 -25.84
N TYR A 193 -1.04 2.74 -24.68
CA TYR A 193 -1.40 1.32 -24.48
C TYR A 193 -2.92 1.07 -24.43
N HIS A 194 -3.72 2.09 -24.76
CA HIS A 194 -5.20 2.01 -24.81
C HIS A 194 -5.82 1.54 -23.50
N LEU A 195 -5.28 1.99 -22.38
CA LEU A 195 -5.83 1.69 -21.06
C LEU A 195 -6.98 2.65 -20.74
N GLY A 196 -8.08 2.14 -20.20
CA GLY A 196 -9.20 2.96 -19.73
C GLY A 196 -8.87 3.70 -18.42
N ALA A 197 -7.96 3.17 -17.61
CA ALA A 197 -7.54 3.75 -16.34
C ALA A 197 -6.07 3.41 -16.03
N ILE A 198 -5.42 4.34 -15.31
CA ILE A 198 -4.09 4.17 -14.71
C ILE A 198 -4.13 4.76 -13.30
N TYR A 199 -3.45 4.15 -12.34
CA TYR A 199 -3.60 4.45 -10.93
C TYR A 199 -2.33 5.04 -10.35
N PHE A 200 -2.48 6.18 -9.69
CA PHE A 200 -1.39 6.93 -9.08
C PHE A 200 -1.58 7.04 -7.57
N SER A 201 -0.52 6.76 -6.82
CA SER A 201 -0.43 7.05 -5.41
C SER A 201 0.76 7.96 -5.13
N PHE A 202 0.52 9.01 -4.38
CA PHE A 202 1.55 9.92 -3.89
C PHE A 202 1.93 9.50 -2.47
N GLU A 203 3.24 9.22 -2.23
CA GLU A 203 3.76 8.85 -0.90
C GLU A 203 2.93 7.72 -0.25
N HIS A 204 2.96 6.51 -0.83
CA HIS A 204 2.25 5.38 -0.25
C HIS A 204 2.74 5.08 1.17
N GLU A 205 1.85 4.60 2.03
CA GLU A 205 2.15 4.39 3.46
C GLU A 205 2.73 5.65 4.15
N ALA A 206 2.18 6.83 3.84
CA ALA A 206 2.57 8.11 4.45
C ALA A 206 2.48 8.10 6.00
N ASP A 207 1.76 7.14 6.55
CA ASP A 207 1.58 6.85 7.96
C ASP A 207 2.74 6.06 8.59
N THR A 208 3.75 5.64 7.82
CA THR A 208 4.88 4.84 8.32
C THR A 208 6.09 5.68 8.73
N PRO A 209 6.96 5.18 9.64
CA PRO A 209 8.11 5.93 10.14
C PRO A 209 9.02 6.56 9.08
N PRO A 210 9.34 5.91 7.94
CA PRO A 210 10.13 6.54 6.89
C PRO A 210 9.53 7.82 6.33
N HIS A 211 8.21 7.92 6.27
CA HIS A 211 7.49 9.08 5.74
C HIS A 211 7.24 10.17 6.80
N LEU A 212 7.23 9.80 8.10
CA LEU A 212 7.04 10.78 9.17
C LEU A 212 8.16 11.84 9.25
N VAL A 213 9.33 11.57 8.66
CA VAL A 213 10.41 12.55 8.56
C VAL A 213 10.15 13.62 7.50
N LEU A 214 9.20 13.40 6.58
CA LEU A 214 8.83 14.33 5.52
C LEU A 214 7.88 15.43 6.01
N GLY A 215 7.16 15.17 7.10
CA GLY A 215 6.21 16.11 7.67
C GLY A 215 5.10 15.47 8.49
N THR A 216 4.15 16.29 8.91
CA THR A 216 2.95 15.85 9.63
C THR A 216 1.88 15.36 8.66
N ALA A 217 0.87 14.64 9.19
CA ALA A 217 -0.31 14.24 8.41
C ALA A 217 -1.01 15.44 7.73
N ALA A 218 -1.14 16.57 8.45
CA ALA A 218 -1.73 17.78 7.86
C ALA A 218 -0.89 18.36 6.70
N GLN A 219 0.44 18.26 6.78
CA GLN A 219 1.32 18.67 5.68
C GLN A 219 1.26 17.68 4.51
N PHE A 220 1.07 16.39 4.80
CA PHE A 220 0.80 15.40 3.75
C PHE A 220 -0.48 15.74 2.99
N VAL A 221 -1.57 16.06 3.67
CA VAL A 221 -2.83 16.48 3.02
C VAL A 221 -2.61 17.70 2.13
N GLN A 222 -1.90 18.72 2.61
CA GLN A 222 -1.58 19.90 1.79
C GLN A 222 -0.75 19.55 0.55
N ALA A 223 0.22 18.64 0.68
CA ALA A 223 1.02 18.18 -0.44
C ALA A 223 0.16 17.35 -1.44
N TRP A 224 -0.71 16.49 -0.92
CA TRP A 224 -1.66 15.72 -1.74
C TRP A 224 -2.58 16.64 -2.55
N ASP A 225 -3.21 17.61 -1.89
CA ASP A 225 -4.11 18.58 -2.54
C ASP A 225 -3.37 19.33 -3.65
N HIS A 226 -2.12 19.73 -3.40
CA HIS A 226 -1.29 20.39 -4.40
C HIS A 226 -0.98 19.48 -5.61
N VAL A 227 -0.58 18.22 -5.37
CA VAL A 227 -0.31 17.24 -6.45
C VAL A 227 -1.58 16.93 -7.25
N HIS A 228 -2.73 16.79 -6.58
CA HIS A 228 -4.02 16.60 -7.24
C HIS A 228 -4.39 17.82 -8.09
N ALA A 229 -4.19 19.04 -7.57
CA ALA A 229 -4.44 20.28 -8.33
C ALA A 229 -3.53 20.41 -9.56
N LEU A 230 -2.27 19.95 -9.49
CA LEU A 230 -1.38 19.89 -10.66
C LEU A 230 -1.97 18.97 -11.73
N ALA A 231 -2.40 17.76 -11.38
CA ALA A 231 -3.03 16.84 -12.32
C ALA A 231 -4.31 17.41 -12.92
N ALA A 232 -5.15 18.04 -12.10
CA ALA A 232 -6.38 18.71 -12.54
C ALA A 232 -6.11 19.85 -13.52
N SER A 233 -5.10 20.68 -13.26
CA SER A 233 -4.73 21.81 -14.13
C SER A 233 -4.30 21.37 -15.53
N ALA A 234 -3.80 20.14 -15.66
CA ALA A 234 -3.36 19.55 -16.92
C ALA A 234 -4.42 18.59 -17.52
N HIS A 235 -5.63 18.55 -16.97
CA HIS A 235 -6.73 17.67 -17.41
C HIS A 235 -6.37 16.16 -17.46
N LEU A 236 -5.55 15.71 -16.50
CA LEU A 236 -5.11 14.31 -16.46
C LEU A 236 -6.08 13.41 -15.67
N LEU A 237 -6.97 14.01 -14.85
CA LEU A 237 -7.90 13.26 -14.02
C LEU A 237 -9.00 12.60 -14.85
N TRP A 238 -9.39 11.39 -14.44
CA TRP A 238 -10.42 10.59 -15.14
C TRP A 238 -11.76 11.34 -15.30
N ASN A 239 -12.17 12.12 -14.29
CA ASN A 239 -13.40 12.91 -14.29
C ASN A 239 -13.31 14.19 -15.15
N GLN A 240 -12.16 14.47 -15.74
CA GLN A 240 -11.91 15.57 -16.68
C GLN A 240 -11.56 15.08 -18.10
N GLY A 241 -11.73 13.78 -18.34
CA GLY A 241 -11.41 13.16 -19.63
C GLY A 241 -9.99 12.60 -19.73
N GLY A 242 -9.19 12.69 -18.68
CA GLY A 242 -7.92 11.96 -18.52
C GLY A 242 -8.15 10.50 -18.08
N ARG A 243 -7.11 9.82 -17.67
CA ARG A 243 -7.14 8.41 -17.25
C ARG A 243 -6.55 8.18 -15.86
N LEU A 244 -6.03 9.24 -15.22
CA LEU A 244 -5.46 9.13 -13.88
C LEU A 244 -6.55 9.01 -12.82
N HIS A 245 -6.39 7.99 -11.96
CA HIS A 245 -7.13 7.82 -10.72
C HIS A 245 -6.18 7.98 -9.53
N PHE A 246 -6.55 8.80 -8.57
CA PHE A 246 -5.78 9.04 -7.35
C PHE A 246 -6.14 8.03 -6.26
N VAL A 247 -5.15 7.26 -5.80
CA VAL A 247 -5.30 6.17 -4.83
C VAL A 247 -4.57 6.52 -3.53
N LEU A 248 -5.31 6.75 -2.45
CA LEU A 248 -4.73 6.94 -1.12
C LEU A 248 -4.39 5.60 -0.50
N ILE A 249 -3.09 5.31 -0.36
CA ILE A 249 -2.59 4.07 0.24
C ILE A 249 -2.00 4.36 1.62
N LEU A 250 -2.55 3.74 2.65
CA LEU A 250 -2.03 3.75 4.02
C LEU A 250 -1.89 2.31 4.51
N THR A 251 -1.17 2.10 5.62
CA THR A 251 -1.19 0.79 6.25
C THR A 251 -2.58 0.48 6.79
N HIS A 252 -2.97 -0.79 6.83
CA HIS A 252 -4.26 -1.21 7.43
C HIS A 252 -4.39 -0.75 8.89
N LEU A 253 -3.27 -0.47 9.56
CA LEU A 253 -3.23 -0.02 10.95
C LEU A 253 -3.86 1.36 11.15
N SER A 254 -3.74 2.26 10.16
CA SER A 254 -4.34 3.60 10.23
C SER A 254 -5.86 3.59 10.15
N TYR A 255 -6.44 2.53 9.62
CA TYR A 255 -7.89 2.33 9.56
C TYR A 255 -8.44 1.66 10.82
N ALA A 256 -7.60 1.05 11.66
CA ALA A 256 -8.05 0.37 12.85
C ALA A 256 -8.72 1.34 13.85
N PRO A 257 -9.76 0.90 14.60
CA PRO A 257 -10.44 1.76 15.56
C PRO A 257 -9.49 2.37 16.58
N ALA A 258 -9.73 3.63 16.92
CA ALA A 258 -8.93 4.33 17.93
C ALA A 258 -8.91 3.51 19.25
N GLY A 259 -7.72 3.20 19.73
CA GLY A 259 -7.53 2.42 20.95
C GLY A 259 -7.42 0.90 20.78
N SER A 260 -7.73 0.35 19.61
CA SER A 260 -7.60 -1.09 19.34
C SER A 260 -6.15 -1.57 19.23
N LEU A 261 -5.23 -0.68 18.88
CA LEU A 261 -3.81 -0.99 18.70
C LEU A 261 -3.00 -0.61 19.94
N PRO A 262 -1.90 -1.31 20.27
CA PRO A 262 -0.93 -0.88 21.25
C PRO A 262 -0.46 0.54 20.93
N ARG A 263 -0.25 1.36 21.97
CA ARG A 263 0.16 2.79 21.82
C ARG A 263 1.39 2.98 20.91
N ALA A 264 2.31 2.02 20.90
CA ALA A 264 3.51 2.04 20.07
C ALA A 264 3.24 1.78 18.57
N ALA A 265 2.07 1.19 18.23
CA ALA A 265 1.67 0.93 16.86
C ALA A 265 0.70 1.98 16.30
N ARG A 266 0.40 3.04 17.06
CA ARG A 266 -0.47 4.14 16.60
C ARG A 266 0.34 5.08 15.73
N ILE A 267 0.35 4.81 14.47
CA ILE A 267 1.09 5.58 13.46
C ILE A 267 0.29 6.83 13.05
N GLY A 268 -1.02 6.76 13.16
CA GLY A 268 -1.96 7.83 12.80
C GLY A 268 -3.31 7.22 12.49
N GLN A 269 -4.34 8.07 12.50
CA GLN A 269 -5.67 7.65 12.07
C GLN A 269 -5.89 8.12 10.64
N VAL A 270 -6.53 7.30 9.83
CA VAL A 270 -6.83 7.60 8.42
C VAL A 270 -7.45 8.98 8.23
N GLY A 271 -8.34 9.42 9.13
CA GLY A 271 -8.96 10.74 9.06
C GLY A 271 -7.99 11.92 9.12
N SER A 272 -6.76 11.72 9.64
CA SER A 272 -5.72 12.76 9.63
C SER A 272 -4.96 12.85 8.30
N TYR A 273 -4.98 11.78 7.49
CA TYR A 273 -4.30 11.68 6.19
C TYR A 273 -5.26 11.78 5.01
N PHE A 274 -6.56 11.79 5.26
CA PHE A 274 -7.56 11.80 4.20
C PHE A 274 -7.84 13.23 3.72
N PRO A 275 -7.48 13.60 2.49
CA PRO A 275 -7.64 14.96 1.96
C PRO A 275 -9.08 15.31 1.62
N GLY A 276 -9.93 14.29 1.50
CA GLY A 276 -11.33 14.47 1.15
C GLY A 276 -11.75 13.62 -0.04
N ARG A 277 -13.06 13.46 -0.19
CA ARG A 277 -13.64 12.62 -1.24
C ARG A 277 -13.46 13.18 -2.66
N SER A 278 -13.25 14.48 -2.80
CA SER A 278 -13.02 15.14 -4.10
C SER A 278 -11.64 14.86 -4.66
N GLU A 279 -10.65 14.63 -3.77
CA GLU A 279 -9.24 14.45 -4.11
C GLU A 279 -8.78 12.99 -4.07
N VAL A 280 -9.68 12.05 -3.69
CA VAL A 280 -9.39 10.62 -3.63
C VAL A 280 -10.44 9.84 -4.41
N ASP A 281 -10.00 9.11 -5.42
CA ASP A 281 -10.88 8.24 -6.21
C ASP A 281 -11.04 6.87 -5.54
N ILE A 282 -9.97 6.35 -4.96
CA ILE A 282 -9.89 5.02 -4.37
C ILE A 282 -9.15 5.11 -3.04
N VAL A 283 -9.71 4.54 -1.98
CA VAL A 283 -8.95 4.30 -0.75
C VAL A 283 -8.30 2.93 -0.81
N ALA A 284 -7.08 2.82 -0.27
CA ALA A 284 -6.34 1.58 -0.34
C ALA A 284 -5.57 1.30 0.96
N ALA A 285 -5.27 0.03 1.19
CA ALA A 285 -4.45 -0.36 2.32
C ALA A 285 -3.48 -1.48 1.97
N ASP A 286 -2.34 -1.45 2.69
CA ASP A 286 -1.35 -2.50 2.71
C ASP A 286 -1.51 -3.30 4.02
N GLY A 287 -1.64 -4.62 3.89
CA GLY A 287 -1.91 -5.47 5.04
C GLY A 287 -1.44 -6.91 4.87
N TYR A 288 -0.76 -7.43 5.90
CA TYR A 288 -0.09 -8.73 5.81
C TYR A 288 -0.38 -9.65 7.00
N ASN A 289 -0.56 -10.93 6.70
CA ASN A 289 -0.52 -11.97 7.72
C ASN A 289 0.94 -12.31 8.06
N HIS A 290 1.52 -11.58 9.00
CA HIS A 290 2.92 -11.76 9.41
C HIS A 290 3.14 -12.84 10.49
N GLY A 291 2.09 -13.32 11.15
CA GLY A 291 2.09 -14.48 12.06
C GLY A 291 3.32 -14.63 12.98
N GLY A 292 3.89 -13.52 13.46
CA GLY A 292 5.05 -13.58 14.36
C GLY A 292 6.42 -13.71 13.65
N CYS A 293 6.50 -13.65 12.33
CA CYS A 293 7.75 -13.75 11.57
C CYS A 293 8.80 -12.68 11.98
N LYS A 294 8.37 -11.48 12.34
CA LYS A 294 9.27 -10.41 12.82
C LYS A 294 10.06 -10.81 14.06
N SER A 295 9.49 -11.62 14.93
CA SER A 295 10.17 -12.13 16.13
C SER A 295 11.03 -13.37 15.87
N ALA A 296 10.80 -14.07 14.76
CA ALA A 296 11.55 -15.28 14.40
C ALA A 296 12.89 -14.97 13.70
N GLY A 297 13.13 -13.73 13.28
CA GLY A 297 14.37 -13.26 12.66
C GLY A 297 14.60 -13.77 11.22
N PRO A 298 15.79 -13.54 10.66
CA PRO A 298 16.10 -13.80 9.23
C PRO A 298 15.90 -15.25 8.77
N ARG A 299 15.97 -16.22 9.68
CA ARG A 299 15.75 -17.64 9.34
C ARG A 299 14.31 -17.92 8.88
N ALA A 300 13.35 -17.15 9.35
CA ALA A 300 11.95 -17.30 8.95
C ALA A 300 11.72 -16.95 7.48
N ALA A 301 12.58 -16.12 6.87
CA ALA A 301 12.48 -15.75 5.45
C ALA A 301 12.68 -16.95 4.51
N THR A 302 13.48 -17.95 4.92
CA THR A 302 13.81 -19.13 4.10
C THR A 302 13.18 -20.42 4.61
N ALA A 303 13.09 -20.57 5.93
CA ALA A 303 12.56 -21.79 6.57
C ALA A 303 11.07 -21.69 6.95
N GLY A 304 10.48 -20.50 6.88
CA GLY A 304 9.13 -20.23 7.36
C GLY A 304 9.06 -20.08 8.89
N VAL A 305 7.90 -19.68 9.36
CA VAL A 305 7.56 -19.57 10.79
C VAL A 305 6.91 -20.87 11.26
N ALA A 306 7.06 -21.21 12.55
CA ALA A 306 6.43 -22.41 13.10
C ALA A 306 4.91 -22.37 12.87
N ALA A 307 4.34 -23.50 12.45
CA ALA A 307 2.89 -23.65 12.36
C ALA A 307 2.23 -23.37 13.71
N GLY A 308 1.03 -22.77 13.67
CA GLY A 308 0.32 -22.33 14.87
C GLY A 308 0.78 -21.00 15.47
N SER A 309 1.72 -20.28 14.82
CA SER A 309 1.99 -18.88 15.15
C SER A 309 0.72 -18.03 14.99
N LYS A 310 0.62 -16.95 15.77
CA LYS A 310 -0.55 -16.06 15.71
C LYS A 310 -0.74 -15.55 14.27
N THR A 311 -1.89 -15.86 13.70
CA THR A 311 -2.32 -15.40 12.37
C THR A 311 -3.41 -14.35 12.50
N VAL A 312 -3.64 -13.61 11.42
CA VAL A 312 -4.78 -12.70 11.24
C VAL A 312 -5.61 -13.19 10.07
N THR A 313 -6.88 -12.84 10.06
CA THR A 313 -7.77 -13.08 8.90
C THR A 313 -7.76 -11.87 7.96
N PRO A 314 -8.22 -12.01 6.70
CA PRO A 314 -8.45 -10.86 5.82
C PRO A 314 -9.38 -9.81 6.43
N GLY A 315 -10.43 -10.23 7.16
CA GLY A 315 -11.33 -9.31 7.85
C GLY A 315 -10.62 -8.49 8.94
N ASP A 316 -9.72 -9.11 9.73
CA ASP A 316 -8.94 -8.38 10.74
C ASP A 316 -8.09 -7.25 10.12
N LEU A 317 -7.66 -7.43 8.87
CA LEU A 317 -6.83 -6.45 8.17
C LEU A 317 -7.69 -5.39 7.44
N PHE A 318 -8.75 -5.81 6.75
CA PHE A 318 -9.38 -4.96 5.73
C PHE A 318 -10.83 -4.56 6.03
N ASP A 319 -11.55 -5.18 7.00
CA ASP A 319 -12.88 -4.69 7.39
C ASP A 319 -12.87 -3.24 7.87
N PRO A 320 -11.85 -2.75 8.61
CA PRO A 320 -11.77 -1.33 8.95
C PRO A 320 -11.62 -0.41 7.72
N VAL A 321 -10.91 -0.86 6.69
CA VAL A 321 -10.74 -0.13 5.41
C VAL A 321 -12.08 -0.01 4.68
N LEU A 322 -12.79 -1.12 4.55
CA LEU A 322 -14.14 -1.16 3.96
C LEU A 322 -15.12 -0.28 4.72
N SER A 323 -15.06 -0.33 6.05
CA SER A 323 -15.88 0.49 6.93
C SER A 323 -15.62 1.99 6.72
N PHE A 324 -14.35 2.39 6.62
CA PHE A 324 -13.98 3.76 6.30
C PHE A 324 -14.48 4.17 4.91
N ALA A 325 -14.23 3.35 3.88
CA ALA A 325 -14.68 3.62 2.51
C ALA A 325 -16.21 3.84 2.42
N ARG A 326 -16.98 3.00 3.11
CA ARG A 326 -18.45 3.14 3.23
C ARG A 326 -18.83 4.45 3.91
N SER A 327 -18.13 4.83 4.99
CA SER A 327 -18.38 6.09 5.71
C SER A 327 -18.09 7.33 4.84
N GLN A 328 -17.21 7.21 3.85
CA GLN A 328 -16.92 8.25 2.87
C GLN A 328 -17.87 8.22 1.65
N GLY A 329 -19.05 7.61 1.80
CA GLY A 329 -20.08 7.54 0.75
C GLY A 329 -19.80 6.47 -0.30
N GLY A 330 -19.14 5.37 0.09
CA GLY A 330 -18.90 4.21 -0.75
C GLY A 330 -17.77 4.42 -1.76
N LEU A 331 -16.60 4.88 -1.31
CA LEU A 331 -15.42 4.90 -2.17
C LEU A 331 -15.03 3.47 -2.54
N PRO A 332 -14.55 3.23 -3.78
CA PRO A 332 -13.94 1.96 -4.14
C PRO A 332 -12.70 1.69 -3.28
N VAL A 333 -12.37 0.42 -3.10
CA VAL A 333 -11.23 -0.02 -2.30
C VAL A 333 -10.24 -0.80 -3.14
N PHE A 334 -8.95 -0.47 -3.03
CA PHE A 334 -7.87 -1.36 -3.43
C PHE A 334 -7.22 -1.98 -2.19
N ILE A 335 -6.95 -3.27 -2.25
CA ILE A 335 -5.99 -3.92 -1.38
C ILE A 335 -4.66 -3.82 -2.12
N ALA A 336 -3.90 -2.73 -1.85
CA ALA A 336 -2.78 -2.32 -2.69
C ALA A 336 -1.55 -3.21 -2.51
N GLU A 337 -1.41 -3.78 -1.31
CA GLU A 337 -0.45 -4.85 -1.03
C GLU A 337 -1.05 -5.81 -0.02
N TRP A 338 -0.93 -7.11 -0.30
CA TRP A 338 -1.29 -8.13 0.67
C TRP A 338 -0.46 -9.39 0.49
N GLY A 339 -0.29 -10.12 1.57
CA GLY A 339 0.42 -11.38 1.53
C GLY A 339 0.33 -12.11 2.86
N SER A 340 0.74 -13.35 2.84
CA SER A 340 0.94 -14.14 4.05
C SER A 340 2.34 -14.69 4.03
N GLN A 341 2.99 -14.64 5.17
CA GLN A 341 4.30 -15.27 5.33
C GLN A 341 4.25 -16.79 5.09
N VAL A 342 5.40 -17.34 4.79
CA VAL A 342 5.60 -18.80 4.70
C VAL A 342 5.61 -19.41 6.10
N TYR A 343 4.83 -20.47 6.31
CA TYR A 343 4.83 -21.26 7.53
C TYR A 343 5.51 -22.60 7.31
N ALA A 344 6.46 -22.95 8.16
CA ALA A 344 7.26 -24.16 8.03
C ALA A 344 6.39 -25.42 8.18
N GLY A 345 6.43 -26.28 7.15
CA GLY A 345 5.75 -27.57 7.19
C GLY A 345 4.22 -27.50 7.21
N SER A 346 3.62 -26.35 6.86
CA SER A 346 2.16 -26.20 6.88
C SER A 346 1.64 -25.50 5.62
N SER A 347 0.32 -25.57 5.42
CA SER A 347 -0.41 -24.90 4.33
C SER A 347 -1.04 -23.56 4.75
N GLU A 348 -0.69 -23.01 5.89
CA GLU A 348 -1.34 -21.80 6.45
C GLU A 348 -1.27 -20.60 5.49
N GLN A 349 -0.17 -20.41 4.74
CA GLN A 349 -0.10 -19.40 3.70
C GLN A 349 -1.18 -19.62 2.63
N ALA A 350 -1.34 -20.87 2.16
CA ALA A 350 -2.36 -21.21 1.17
C ALA A 350 -3.80 -21.04 1.72
N VAL A 351 -3.99 -21.32 3.00
CA VAL A 351 -5.27 -21.09 3.69
C VAL A 351 -5.60 -19.60 3.70
N PHE A 352 -4.65 -18.74 4.07
CA PHE A 352 -4.85 -17.29 4.05
C PHE A 352 -5.18 -16.77 2.63
N ILE A 353 -4.47 -17.25 1.60
CA ILE A 353 -4.78 -16.89 0.20
C ILE A 353 -6.21 -17.32 -0.18
N THR A 354 -6.64 -18.50 0.27
CA THR A 354 -8.01 -18.98 0.04
C THR A 354 -9.04 -18.11 0.75
N GLN A 355 -8.75 -17.67 1.98
CA GLN A 355 -9.60 -16.73 2.72
C GLN A 355 -9.67 -15.36 2.03
N MET A 356 -8.55 -14.84 1.51
CA MET A 356 -8.52 -13.61 0.71
C MET A 356 -9.39 -13.71 -0.54
N ARG A 357 -9.36 -14.84 -1.25
CA ARG A 357 -10.26 -15.07 -2.39
C ARG A 357 -11.72 -14.93 -1.99
N ALA A 358 -12.12 -15.57 -0.89
CA ALA A 358 -13.49 -15.50 -0.39
C ALA A 358 -13.85 -14.06 0.05
N PHE A 359 -12.95 -13.40 0.74
CA PHE A 359 -13.12 -12.04 1.22
C PHE A 359 -13.32 -11.04 0.08
N VAL A 360 -12.45 -11.06 -0.94
CA VAL A 360 -12.59 -10.18 -2.11
C VAL A 360 -13.89 -10.48 -2.87
N SER A 361 -14.23 -11.75 -3.03
CA SER A 361 -15.48 -12.13 -3.75
C SER A 361 -16.76 -11.72 -3.01
N ALA A 362 -16.70 -11.57 -1.67
CA ALA A 362 -17.84 -11.18 -0.85
C ALA A 362 -18.03 -9.66 -0.74
N ASN A 363 -16.98 -8.87 -1.02
CA ASN A 363 -16.97 -7.41 -0.84
C ASN A 363 -16.82 -6.71 -2.19
N GLN A 364 -17.96 -6.35 -2.80
CA GLN A 364 -18.02 -5.80 -4.16
C GLN A 364 -17.36 -4.41 -4.31
N GLU A 365 -17.18 -3.68 -3.23
CA GLU A 365 -16.46 -2.42 -3.20
C GLU A 365 -14.93 -2.59 -3.40
N ILE A 366 -14.40 -3.81 -3.29
CA ILE A 366 -13.01 -4.10 -3.60
C ILE A 366 -12.84 -4.15 -5.13
N ALA A 367 -12.23 -3.12 -5.68
CA ALA A 367 -12.00 -3.00 -7.12
C ALA A 367 -10.64 -3.58 -7.58
N GLY A 368 -9.72 -3.91 -6.64
CA GLY A 368 -8.44 -4.53 -6.97
C GLY A 368 -7.75 -5.12 -5.75
N ALA A 369 -6.97 -6.19 -5.97
CA ALA A 369 -6.19 -6.85 -4.93
C ALA A 369 -4.83 -7.31 -5.49
N MET A 370 -3.73 -6.74 -4.99
CA MET A 370 -2.37 -6.95 -5.48
C MET A 370 -1.57 -7.79 -4.49
N TYR A 371 -1.18 -9.01 -4.89
CA TYR A 371 -0.36 -9.89 -4.08
C TYR A 371 1.09 -9.41 -4.05
N TRP A 372 1.66 -9.33 -2.86
CA TRP A 372 3.06 -8.98 -2.63
C TRP A 372 3.93 -10.23 -2.55
N ASN A 373 4.64 -10.55 -3.65
CA ASN A 373 5.46 -11.75 -3.80
C ASN A 373 6.91 -11.51 -3.39
N SER A 374 7.15 -11.15 -2.15
CA SER A 374 8.48 -10.74 -1.68
C SER A 374 9.22 -11.83 -0.90
N HIS A 375 10.53 -11.95 -1.19
CA HIS A 375 11.51 -12.71 -0.41
C HIS A 375 12.34 -11.83 0.53
N SER A 376 11.97 -10.59 0.75
CA SER A 376 12.81 -9.59 1.35
C SER A 376 13.35 -10.00 2.73
N ALA A 377 14.65 -10.25 2.82
CA ALA A 377 15.37 -10.33 4.07
C ALA A 377 15.27 -9.02 4.89
N GLN A 378 14.96 -7.90 4.22
CA GLN A 378 14.71 -6.60 4.84
C GLN A 378 13.43 -6.60 5.67
N ASN A 379 12.47 -7.48 5.39
CA ASN A 379 11.25 -7.66 6.17
C ASN A 379 11.44 -8.48 7.45
N LEU A 380 12.60 -8.39 8.09
CA LEU A 380 12.87 -9.01 9.40
C LEU A 380 12.54 -10.52 9.46
N GLY A 381 12.73 -11.23 8.33
CA GLY A 381 12.46 -12.66 8.23
C GLY A 381 11.05 -13.02 7.76
N CYS A 382 10.21 -12.04 7.40
CA CYS A 382 8.91 -12.32 6.78
C CYS A 382 9.09 -12.53 5.27
N SER A 383 8.54 -13.61 4.74
CA SER A 383 8.50 -13.88 3.29
C SER A 383 7.09 -14.20 2.89
N SER A 384 6.54 -13.45 1.96
CA SER A 384 5.24 -13.72 1.33
C SER A 384 5.36 -14.45 -0.01
N SER A 385 6.57 -14.80 -0.43
CA SER A 385 6.78 -15.41 -1.74
C SER A 385 6.09 -16.77 -1.89
N VAL A 386 5.41 -16.96 -3.01
CA VAL A 386 4.79 -18.23 -3.41
C VAL A 386 5.67 -19.07 -4.33
N ASN A 387 6.86 -18.59 -4.72
CA ASN A 387 7.69 -19.22 -5.77
C ASN A 387 8.03 -20.68 -5.50
N ASN A 388 8.32 -21.03 -4.25
CA ASN A 388 8.64 -22.39 -3.83
C ASN A 388 7.57 -22.99 -2.93
N GLN A 389 6.34 -22.52 -3.02
CA GLN A 389 5.19 -22.93 -2.20
C GLN A 389 4.06 -23.47 -3.11
N PRO A 390 4.10 -24.74 -3.53
CA PRO A 390 3.15 -25.27 -4.53
C PRO A 390 1.68 -25.09 -4.13
N ALA A 391 1.35 -25.34 -2.85
CA ALA A 391 -0.01 -25.17 -2.33
C ALA A 391 -0.46 -23.70 -2.37
N SER A 392 0.41 -22.77 -2.00
CA SER A 392 0.12 -21.33 -2.02
C SER A 392 -0.02 -20.82 -3.45
N LEU A 393 0.85 -21.28 -4.34
CA LEU A 393 0.76 -20.91 -5.75
C LEU A 393 -0.56 -21.44 -6.39
N ALA A 394 -0.95 -22.67 -6.06
CA ALA A 394 -2.22 -23.24 -6.52
C ALA A 394 -3.42 -22.46 -5.95
N ALA A 395 -3.37 -22.05 -4.68
CA ALA A 395 -4.41 -21.22 -4.06
C ALA A 395 -4.49 -19.84 -4.75
N LEU A 396 -3.35 -19.21 -5.06
CA LEU A 396 -3.29 -17.93 -5.74
C LEU A 396 -3.79 -18.03 -7.20
N ALA A 397 -3.46 -19.11 -7.90
CA ALA A 397 -4.00 -19.42 -9.23
C ALA A 397 -5.54 -19.57 -9.17
N ALA A 398 -6.05 -20.35 -8.20
CA ALA A 398 -7.49 -20.51 -8.01
C ALA A 398 -8.19 -19.18 -7.66
N MET A 399 -7.52 -18.28 -6.89
CA MET A 399 -8.01 -16.94 -6.62
C MET A 399 -8.12 -16.13 -7.93
N GLY A 400 -7.07 -16.14 -8.75
CA GLY A 400 -7.06 -15.41 -10.00
C GLY A 400 -8.16 -15.87 -11.00
N HIS A 401 -8.60 -17.10 -10.92
CA HIS A 401 -9.68 -17.64 -11.77
C HIS A 401 -11.07 -17.53 -11.13
N SER A 402 -11.21 -17.00 -9.92
CA SER A 402 -12.53 -16.85 -9.30
C SER A 402 -13.35 -15.73 -9.95
N PRO A 403 -14.70 -15.86 -10.01
CA PRO A 403 -15.55 -14.85 -10.64
C PRO A 403 -15.39 -13.44 -10.03
N GLY A 404 -15.16 -13.33 -8.72
CA GLY A 404 -14.96 -12.06 -8.04
C GLY A 404 -13.68 -11.31 -8.41
N LEU A 405 -12.74 -11.96 -9.14
CA LEU A 405 -11.46 -11.37 -9.56
C LEU A 405 -11.29 -11.37 -11.09
N GLN A 406 -12.39 -11.29 -11.83
CA GLN A 406 -12.39 -11.14 -13.30
C GLN A 406 -12.52 -9.68 -13.75
N GLY A 407 -12.28 -8.72 -12.85
CA GLY A 407 -12.35 -7.30 -13.14
C GLY A 407 -11.47 -6.90 -14.33
N HIS A 408 -11.97 -5.94 -15.08
CA HIS A 408 -11.27 -5.32 -16.21
C HIS A 408 -11.59 -3.82 -16.25
N LEU A 409 -10.77 -3.06 -16.97
CA LEU A 409 -10.98 -1.64 -17.12
C LEU A 409 -12.14 -1.36 -18.07
N VAL A 410 -12.88 -0.30 -17.77
CA VAL A 410 -13.80 0.31 -18.75
C VAL A 410 -12.93 0.90 -19.86
N PRO A 411 -13.26 0.70 -21.14
CA PRO A 411 -12.51 1.24 -22.28
C PRO A 411 -12.41 2.77 -22.29
#